data_17a666aa68b067c526888e480d317eca
#
_entry.id   17a666aa68b067c526888e480d317eca
#
_cell.length_a   1.000
_cell.length_b   1.000
_cell.length_c   1.000
_cell.angle_alpha   90.00
_cell.angle_beta   90.00
_cell.angle_gamma   90.00
#
_symmetry.space_group_name_H-M   'P 1'
#
loop_
_entity.id
_entity.type
_entity.pdbx_description
1 polymer ?
#
loop_
_entity_poly.entity_id
_entity_poly.type
_entity_poly.pdbx_seq_one_letter_code
_entity_poly.pdbx_strand_id
1 'polypeptide(L)'
;MLFRLVFISFFLMSCSSLNNYTDDVRLNKLGLLEIETNKTYVSKLIEENIKNAFAIYKTKNSDEKKYTVILNVNDSIESSLLANSIRKIEMSINYKIIEKKSNIVLLNDSFSRNSLVGPINSLFARDQSEINARKRLGVSISNDMIVRLIEWASFDMET
;
A
#
# COMPACT_ATOMS: atom_id res chain seq x y z
N MET A 1 48.13 -15.76 12.50
CA MET A 1 47.55 -14.42 12.63
C MET A 1 46.99 -13.88 11.30
N LEU A 2 47.54 -14.26 10.17
CA LEU A 2 47.07 -13.84 8.82
C LEU A 2 45.64 -14.32 8.45
N PHE A 3 45.24 -15.52 8.89
CA PHE A 3 43.94 -16.11 8.56
C PHE A 3 42.71 -15.41 9.17
N ARG A 4 42.89 -14.69 10.29
CA ARG A 4 41.86 -13.90 10.95
C ARG A 4 41.57 -12.57 10.24
N LEU A 5 42.54 -12.00 9.56
CA LEU A 5 42.41 -10.72 8.84
C LEU A 5 41.65 -10.90 7.50
N VAL A 6 41.80 -12.06 6.85
CA VAL A 6 41.11 -12.36 5.58
C VAL A 6 39.62 -12.58 5.82
N PHE A 7 39.20 -13.14 6.95
CA PHE A 7 37.77 -13.38 7.25
C PHE A 7 36.97 -12.10 7.55
N ILE A 8 37.64 -11.08 8.14
CA ILE A 8 37.00 -9.77 8.42
C ILE A 8 36.81 -8.95 7.13
N SER A 9 37.70 -9.10 6.16
CA SER A 9 37.62 -8.44 4.85
C SER A 9 36.42 -8.92 4.02
N PHE A 10 36.01 -10.19 4.14
CA PHE A 10 34.88 -10.75 3.41
C PHE A 10 33.52 -10.26 3.94
N PHE A 11 33.41 -9.91 5.21
CA PHE A 11 32.16 -9.38 5.80
C PHE A 11 31.89 -7.91 5.44
N LEU A 12 32.90 -7.13 5.09
CA LEU A 12 32.74 -5.72 4.74
C LEU A 12 32.32 -5.50 3.26
N MET A 13 32.44 -6.51 2.40
CA MET A 13 31.97 -6.41 1.01
C MET A 13 30.49 -6.76 0.81
N SER A 14 29.83 -7.32 1.83
CA SER A 14 28.42 -7.74 1.72
C SER A 14 27.40 -6.61 1.87
N CYS A 15 27.80 -5.41 2.27
CA CYS A 15 26.86 -4.29 2.50
C CYS A 15 26.76 -3.30 1.34
N SER A 16 27.50 -3.46 0.24
CA SER A 16 27.49 -2.47 -0.85
C SER A 16 26.42 -2.68 -1.93
N SER A 17 25.64 -3.78 -1.87
CA SER A 17 24.62 -4.08 -2.90
C SER A 17 23.23 -3.50 -2.61
N LEU A 18 23.00 -2.86 -1.45
CA LEU A 18 21.70 -2.30 -1.09
C LEU A 18 21.42 -0.90 -1.69
N ASN A 19 22.44 -0.21 -2.20
CA ASN A 19 22.27 1.16 -2.71
C ASN A 19 21.83 1.26 -4.18
N ASN A 20 21.75 0.15 -4.92
CA ASN A 20 21.38 0.18 -6.34
C ASN A 20 19.87 0.08 -6.60
N TYR A 21 19.03 0.00 -5.56
CA TYR A 21 17.58 -0.15 -5.73
C TYR A 21 16.84 1.18 -6.00
N THR A 22 17.50 2.32 -5.79
CA THR A 22 16.87 3.64 -5.94
C THR A 22 16.99 4.25 -7.34
N ASP A 23 17.88 3.73 -8.20
CA ASP A 23 18.13 4.25 -9.55
C ASP A 23 17.46 3.44 -10.67
N ASP A 24 16.58 2.49 -10.34
CA ASP A 24 15.87 1.74 -11.37
C ASP A 24 14.86 2.67 -12.07
N VAL A 25 15.13 2.93 -13.35
CA VAL A 25 14.24 3.72 -14.25
C VAL A 25 12.79 3.23 -14.17
N ARG A 26 12.57 1.96 -13.85
CA ARG A 26 11.26 1.33 -13.68
C ARG A 26 10.48 1.94 -12.52
N LEU A 27 11.14 2.19 -11.38
CA LEU A 27 10.49 2.78 -10.21
C LEU A 27 10.13 4.26 -10.40
N ASN A 28 10.70 4.93 -11.40
CA ASN A 28 10.29 6.29 -11.78
C ASN A 28 8.81 6.36 -12.24
N LYS A 29 8.22 5.23 -12.68
CA LYS A 29 6.79 5.14 -12.97
C LYS A 29 5.94 5.49 -11.74
N LEU A 30 6.41 5.18 -10.51
CA LEU A 30 5.71 5.50 -9.26
C LEU A 30 5.59 7.01 -9.02
N GLY A 31 6.59 7.78 -9.46
CA GLY A 31 6.54 9.25 -9.41
C GLY A 31 5.51 9.87 -10.37
N LEU A 32 5.11 9.13 -11.41
CA LEU A 32 4.16 9.55 -12.44
C LEU A 32 2.70 9.15 -12.14
N LEU A 33 2.46 8.50 -10.99
CA LEU A 33 1.12 8.10 -10.56
C LEU A 33 0.32 9.30 -10.03
N GLU A 34 -0.94 9.36 -10.41
CA GLU A 34 -1.99 10.11 -9.73
C GLU A 34 -2.91 9.13 -9.03
N ILE A 35 -3.28 9.41 -7.79
CA ILE A 35 -4.11 8.52 -6.99
C ILE A 35 -5.44 9.20 -6.73
N GLU A 36 -6.51 8.55 -7.11
CA GLU A 36 -7.89 8.96 -6.91
C GLU A 36 -8.61 7.95 -6.03
N THR A 37 -9.36 8.44 -5.03
CA THR A 37 -10.10 7.59 -4.09
C THR A 37 -11.55 8.03 -3.96
N ASN A 38 -12.41 7.12 -3.49
CA ASN A 38 -13.71 7.50 -2.96
C ASN A 38 -13.51 8.33 -1.66
N LYS A 39 -14.35 9.36 -1.45
CA LYS A 39 -14.14 10.42 -0.44
C LYS A 39 -14.47 9.99 1.01
N THR A 40 -14.09 8.78 1.44
CA THR A 40 -14.22 8.35 2.84
C THR A 40 -12.99 8.76 3.65
N TYR A 41 -13.12 8.82 4.99
CA TYR A 41 -11.97 9.12 5.86
C TYR A 41 -10.83 8.11 5.67
N VAL A 42 -11.17 6.81 5.60
CA VAL A 42 -10.16 5.74 5.47
C VAL A 42 -9.52 5.75 4.09
N SER A 43 -10.29 6.03 3.03
CA SER A 43 -9.74 6.11 1.67
C SER A 43 -8.74 7.26 1.53
N LYS A 44 -8.99 8.41 2.18
CA LYS A 44 -8.03 9.52 2.23
C LYS A 44 -6.75 9.15 2.98
N LEU A 45 -6.87 8.43 4.10
CA LEU A 45 -5.71 7.93 4.84
C LEU A 45 -4.84 7.00 3.95
N ILE A 46 -5.48 6.10 3.19
CA ILE A 46 -4.80 5.20 2.26
C ILE A 46 -4.10 6.00 1.16
N GLU A 47 -4.80 6.97 0.56
CA GLU A 47 -4.26 7.86 -0.47
C GLU A 47 -3.02 8.62 0.00
N GLU A 48 -3.10 9.23 1.20
CA GLU A 48 -1.98 9.98 1.79
C GLU A 48 -0.77 9.08 2.06
N ASN A 49 -0.99 7.88 2.62
CA ASN A 49 0.09 6.94 2.89
C ASN A 49 0.81 6.52 1.60
N ILE A 50 0.07 6.23 0.53
CA ILE A 50 0.65 5.85 -0.76
C ILE A 50 1.40 7.03 -1.38
N LYS A 51 0.81 8.24 -1.36
CA LYS A 51 1.46 9.46 -1.87
C LYS A 51 2.77 9.76 -1.13
N ASN A 52 2.77 9.59 0.18
CA ASN A 52 3.96 9.81 1.00
C ASN A 52 5.05 8.77 0.70
N ALA A 53 4.69 7.49 0.56
CA ALA A 53 5.64 6.44 0.20
C ALA A 53 6.30 6.70 -1.16
N PHE A 54 5.56 7.24 -2.13
CA PHE A 54 6.09 7.50 -3.47
C PHE A 54 6.66 8.92 -3.68
N ALA A 55 6.65 9.75 -2.64
CA ALA A 55 7.22 11.10 -2.72
C ALA A 55 8.70 11.11 -3.11
N ILE A 56 9.45 10.07 -2.73
CA ILE A 56 10.90 9.92 -3.05
C ILE A 56 11.16 9.70 -4.55
N TYR A 57 10.17 9.17 -5.29
CA TYR A 57 10.29 8.89 -6.74
C TYR A 57 9.89 10.10 -7.61
N LYS A 58 9.50 11.22 -7.01
CA LYS A 58 9.21 12.45 -7.76
C LYS A 58 10.50 13.05 -8.29
N THR A 59 10.70 12.96 -9.60
CA THR A 59 11.79 13.67 -10.31
C THR A 59 11.36 15.11 -10.64
N LYS A 60 12.33 16.01 -10.86
CA LYS A 60 12.06 17.41 -11.22
C LYS A 60 11.20 17.60 -12.49
N ASN A 61 11.13 16.58 -13.34
CA ASN A 61 10.35 16.55 -14.58
C ASN A 61 9.03 15.79 -14.48
N SER A 62 8.57 15.44 -13.26
CA SER A 62 7.39 14.60 -13.03
C SER A 62 6.08 15.37 -12.89
N ASP A 63 5.99 16.61 -13.42
CA ASP A 63 4.74 17.38 -13.36
C ASP A 63 3.62 16.75 -14.21
N GLU A 64 3.97 15.97 -15.24
CA GLU A 64 3.01 15.26 -16.07
C GLU A 64 2.72 13.87 -15.51
N LYS A 65 1.53 13.70 -14.89
CA LYS A 65 1.06 12.40 -14.43
C LYS A 65 0.61 11.54 -15.61
N LYS A 66 1.28 10.40 -15.81
CA LYS A 66 1.01 9.50 -16.94
C LYS A 66 -0.01 8.42 -16.62
N TYR A 67 -0.13 8.05 -15.35
CA TYR A 67 -1.01 6.98 -14.91
C TYR A 67 -1.94 7.46 -13.81
N THR A 68 -3.19 6.97 -13.82
CA THR A 68 -4.15 7.18 -12.74
C THR A 68 -4.43 5.84 -12.06
N VAL A 69 -4.30 5.83 -10.74
CA VAL A 69 -4.72 4.70 -9.89
C VAL A 69 -6.04 5.07 -9.24
N ILE A 70 -7.11 4.41 -9.63
CA ILE A 70 -8.45 4.60 -9.05
C ILE A 70 -8.64 3.54 -7.96
N LEU A 71 -8.85 3.98 -6.73
CA LEU A 71 -9.05 3.12 -5.57
C LEU A 71 -10.49 3.25 -5.06
N ASN A 72 -11.22 2.15 -5.02
CA ASN A 72 -12.53 2.07 -4.39
C ASN A 72 -12.42 1.25 -3.10
N VAL A 73 -12.49 1.93 -1.96
CA VAL A 73 -12.38 1.33 -0.63
C VAL A 73 -13.78 1.16 -0.05
N ASN A 74 -14.11 -0.06 0.34
CA ASN A 74 -15.37 -0.40 1.01
C ASN A 74 -15.06 -1.10 2.33
N ASP A 75 -15.83 -0.79 3.37
CA ASP A 75 -15.78 -1.51 4.64
C ASP A 75 -17.16 -2.06 5.01
N SER A 76 -17.15 -3.21 5.64
CA SER A 76 -18.35 -3.86 6.20
C SER A 76 -18.09 -4.34 7.61
N ILE A 77 -19.16 -4.43 8.40
CA ILE A 77 -19.13 -5.00 9.76
C ILE A 77 -20.07 -6.19 9.79
N GLU A 78 -19.52 -7.34 10.15
CA GLU A 78 -20.28 -8.56 10.41
C GLU A 78 -20.30 -8.83 11.91
N SER A 79 -21.48 -9.03 12.46
CA SER A 79 -21.65 -9.47 13.85
C SER A 79 -21.78 -10.99 13.88
N SER A 80 -20.98 -11.66 14.72
CA SER A 80 -21.14 -13.11 14.93
C SER A 80 -22.42 -13.40 15.69
N LEU A 81 -23.29 -14.23 15.11
CA LEU A 81 -24.54 -14.68 15.76
C LEU A 81 -24.30 -15.57 16.98
N LEU A 82 -23.16 -16.27 17.03
CA LEU A 82 -22.80 -17.22 18.09
C LEU A 82 -22.10 -16.58 19.28
N ALA A 83 -21.53 -15.40 19.10
CA ALA A 83 -20.92 -14.63 20.17
C ALA A 83 -21.30 -13.17 19.97
N ASN A 84 -22.44 -12.74 20.54
CA ASN A 84 -23.03 -11.38 20.43
C ASN A 84 -22.06 -10.22 20.71
N SER A 85 -20.80 -10.49 20.87
CA SER A 85 -19.77 -9.59 21.33
C SER A 85 -18.58 -9.43 20.38
N ILE A 86 -18.37 -10.35 19.40
CA ILE A 86 -17.26 -10.24 18.45
C ILE A 86 -17.78 -9.67 17.13
N ARG A 87 -17.13 -8.63 16.66
CA ARG A 87 -17.40 -8.02 15.35
C ARG A 87 -16.20 -8.21 14.44
N LYS A 88 -16.46 -8.69 13.25
CA LYS A 88 -15.48 -8.72 12.17
C LYS A 88 -15.66 -7.46 11.32
N ILE A 89 -14.63 -6.65 11.23
CA ILE A 89 -14.57 -5.54 10.30
C ILE A 89 -13.75 -6.03 9.10
N GLU A 90 -14.36 -6.02 7.94
CA GLU A 90 -13.70 -6.34 6.69
C GLU A 90 -13.57 -5.06 5.85
N MET A 91 -12.39 -4.85 5.28
CA MET A 91 -12.12 -3.74 4.38
C MET A 91 -11.60 -4.32 3.07
N SER A 92 -12.29 -4.00 1.97
CA SER A 92 -11.92 -4.39 0.62
C SER A 92 -11.52 -3.18 -0.20
N ILE A 93 -10.57 -3.40 -1.10
CA ILE A 93 -10.15 -2.42 -2.08
C ILE A 93 -10.24 -3.03 -3.47
N ASN A 94 -10.91 -2.32 -4.37
CA ASN A 94 -10.86 -2.59 -5.79
C ASN A 94 -10.07 -1.47 -6.44
N TYR A 95 -9.07 -1.79 -7.26
CA TYR A 95 -8.25 -0.77 -7.86
C TYR A 95 -7.98 -1.02 -9.33
N LYS A 96 -7.80 0.08 -10.07
CA LYS A 96 -7.45 0.07 -11.49
C LYS A 96 -6.30 1.01 -11.73
N ILE A 97 -5.37 0.61 -12.60
CA ILE A 97 -4.31 1.47 -13.11
C ILE A 97 -4.63 1.76 -14.57
N ILE A 98 -4.75 3.04 -14.90
CA ILE A 98 -5.14 3.51 -16.23
C ILE A 98 -4.01 4.38 -16.78
N GLU A 99 -3.63 4.14 -18.03
CA GLU A 99 -2.76 5.06 -18.75
C GLU A 99 -3.56 6.24 -19.27
N LYS A 100 -3.21 7.46 -18.86
CA LYS A 100 -3.99 8.68 -19.17
C LYS A 100 -4.06 8.99 -20.66
N LYS A 101 -2.99 8.75 -21.41
CA LYS A 101 -2.90 9.11 -22.82
C LYS A 101 -3.80 8.24 -23.70
N SER A 102 -3.81 6.94 -23.45
CA SER A 102 -4.56 5.95 -24.24
C SER A 102 -5.90 5.58 -23.62
N ASN A 103 -6.13 5.94 -22.35
CA ASN A 103 -7.25 5.52 -21.51
C ASN A 103 -7.39 3.99 -21.40
N ILE A 104 -6.26 3.28 -21.55
CA ILE A 104 -6.20 1.82 -21.43
C ILE A 104 -6.07 1.43 -19.96
N VAL A 105 -6.85 0.43 -19.53
CA VAL A 105 -6.73 -0.18 -18.21
C VAL A 105 -5.57 -1.18 -18.25
N LEU A 106 -4.48 -0.85 -17.56
CA LEU A 106 -3.26 -1.66 -17.49
C LEU A 106 -3.35 -2.76 -16.44
N LEU A 107 -4.07 -2.50 -15.34
CA LEU A 107 -4.29 -3.45 -14.26
C LEU A 107 -5.66 -3.20 -13.64
N ASN A 108 -6.36 -4.28 -13.29
CA ASN A 108 -7.61 -4.23 -12.51
C ASN A 108 -7.60 -5.42 -11.56
N ASP A 109 -7.55 -5.16 -10.25
CA ASP A 109 -7.43 -6.19 -9.23
C ASP A 109 -8.14 -5.76 -7.94
N SER A 110 -8.28 -6.69 -7.00
CA SER A 110 -8.92 -6.46 -5.72
C SER A 110 -8.31 -7.32 -4.63
N PHE A 111 -8.38 -6.84 -3.39
CA PHE A 111 -8.02 -7.62 -2.20
C PHE A 111 -8.77 -7.11 -0.98
N SER A 112 -8.79 -7.90 0.10
CA SER A 112 -9.40 -7.51 1.36
C SER A 112 -8.52 -7.87 2.56
N ARG A 113 -8.78 -7.18 3.67
CA ARG A 113 -8.23 -7.44 4.99
C ARG A 113 -9.34 -7.38 6.02
N ASN A 114 -9.20 -8.11 7.09
CA ASN A 114 -10.16 -8.06 8.18
C ASN A 114 -9.47 -7.88 9.54
N SER A 115 -10.25 -7.42 10.51
CA SER A 115 -9.86 -7.26 11.91
C SER A 115 -11.02 -7.66 12.80
N LEU A 116 -10.71 -8.32 13.88
CA LEU A 116 -11.72 -8.67 14.90
C LEU A 116 -11.70 -7.63 16.02
N VAL A 117 -12.88 -7.20 16.43
CA VAL A 117 -13.10 -6.37 17.62
C VAL A 117 -13.77 -7.25 18.66
N GLY A 118 -13.13 -7.39 19.80
CA GLY A 118 -13.60 -8.25 20.91
C GLY A 118 -14.84 -7.71 21.62
N PRO A 119 -15.35 -8.47 22.60
CA PRO A 119 -16.52 -8.09 23.36
C PRO A 119 -16.25 -6.84 24.19
N ILE A 120 -17.03 -5.79 23.95
CA ILE A 120 -16.97 -4.53 24.69
C ILE A 120 -18.38 -4.16 25.14
N ASN A 121 -18.59 -4.04 26.47
CA ASN A 121 -19.89 -3.80 27.04
C ASN A 121 -20.35 -2.32 26.92
N SER A 122 -19.39 -1.39 26.79
CA SER A 122 -19.70 0.03 26.61
C SER A 122 -19.85 0.37 25.12
N LEU A 123 -20.95 1.00 24.74
CA LEU A 123 -21.19 1.48 23.37
C LEU A 123 -20.06 2.40 22.89
N PHE A 124 -19.69 3.37 23.74
CA PHE A 124 -18.61 4.31 23.39
C PHE A 124 -17.27 3.60 23.15
N ALA A 125 -16.88 2.69 24.08
CA ALA A 125 -15.62 1.95 23.93
C ALA A 125 -15.64 1.04 22.69
N ARG A 126 -16.79 0.49 22.33
CA ARG A 126 -16.99 -0.31 21.12
C ARG A 126 -16.79 0.54 19.86
N ASP A 127 -17.43 1.70 19.77
CA ASP A 127 -17.31 2.59 18.62
C ASP A 127 -15.87 3.06 18.44
N GLN A 128 -15.16 3.40 19.54
CA GLN A 128 -13.74 3.76 19.48
C GLN A 128 -12.86 2.59 19.00
N SER A 129 -13.17 1.36 19.43
CA SER A 129 -12.45 0.17 19.00
C SER A 129 -12.66 -0.13 17.52
N GLU A 130 -13.88 0.06 17.00
CA GLU A 130 -14.17 -0.07 15.57
C GLU A 130 -13.46 0.98 14.73
N ILE A 131 -13.46 2.25 15.17
CA ILE A 131 -12.72 3.33 14.52
C ILE A 131 -11.22 3.01 14.46
N ASN A 132 -10.65 2.55 15.59
CA ASN A 132 -9.24 2.18 15.65
C ASN A 132 -8.92 0.95 14.78
N ALA A 133 -9.83 -0.03 14.71
CA ALA A 133 -9.68 -1.19 13.84
C ALA A 133 -9.69 -0.79 12.36
N ARG A 134 -10.59 0.12 11.94
CA ARG A 134 -10.62 0.67 10.58
C ARG A 134 -9.32 1.43 10.23
N LYS A 135 -8.80 2.22 11.17
CA LYS A 135 -7.53 2.92 10.97
C LYS A 135 -6.37 1.95 10.75
N ARG A 136 -6.26 0.90 11.59
CA ARG A 136 -5.22 -0.13 11.44
C ARG A 136 -5.36 -0.89 10.12
N LEU A 137 -6.59 -1.23 9.73
CA LEU A 137 -6.87 -1.86 8.43
C LEU A 137 -6.48 -0.94 7.28
N GLY A 138 -6.78 0.36 7.35
CA GLY A 138 -6.38 1.34 6.36
C GLY A 138 -4.87 1.41 6.19
N VAL A 139 -4.10 1.41 7.28
CA VAL A 139 -2.62 1.37 7.23
C VAL A 139 -2.13 0.06 6.61
N SER A 140 -2.69 -1.09 7.04
CA SER A 140 -2.31 -2.40 6.48
C SER A 140 -2.57 -2.48 4.98
N ILE A 141 -3.75 -2.03 4.54
CA ILE A 141 -4.13 -1.99 3.12
C ILE A 141 -3.24 -1.04 2.33
N SER A 142 -2.86 0.12 2.92
CA SER A 142 -1.92 1.04 2.28
C SER A 142 -0.59 0.36 1.99
N ASN A 143 -0.05 -0.39 2.96
CA ASN A 143 1.22 -1.11 2.80
C ASN A 143 1.12 -2.20 1.73
N ASP A 144 0.04 -2.99 1.73
CA ASP A 144 -0.19 -3.99 0.67
C ASP A 144 -0.30 -3.33 -0.71
N MET A 145 -0.98 -2.19 -0.79
CA MET A 145 -1.13 -1.45 -2.05
C MET A 145 0.19 -0.89 -2.55
N ILE A 146 1.04 -0.35 -1.66
CA ILE A 146 2.38 0.12 -1.98
C ILE A 146 3.20 -1.01 -2.61
N VAL A 147 3.20 -2.20 -2.00
CA VAL A 147 3.92 -3.37 -2.52
C VAL A 147 3.42 -3.73 -3.93
N ARG A 148 2.09 -3.82 -4.13
CA ARG A 148 1.50 -4.14 -5.43
C ARG A 148 1.82 -3.11 -6.52
N LEU A 149 1.86 -1.83 -6.17
CA LEU A 149 2.23 -0.76 -7.10
C LEU A 149 3.73 -0.81 -7.45
N ILE A 150 4.61 -1.17 -6.50
CA ILE A 150 6.03 -1.40 -6.77
C ILE A 150 6.20 -2.60 -7.69
N GLU A 151 5.51 -3.71 -7.41
CA GLU A 151 5.52 -4.89 -8.29
C GLU A 151 5.08 -4.52 -9.71
N TRP A 152 3.92 -3.83 -9.85
CA TRP A 152 3.43 -3.36 -11.14
C TRP A 152 4.46 -2.48 -11.87
N ALA A 153 5.10 -1.53 -11.17
CA ALA A 153 6.10 -0.65 -11.77
C ALA A 153 7.35 -1.40 -12.22
N SER A 154 7.68 -2.51 -11.52
CA SER A 154 8.86 -3.33 -11.81
C SER A 154 8.67 -4.27 -13.00
N PHE A 155 7.43 -4.62 -13.36
CA PHE A 155 7.16 -5.40 -14.55
C PHE A 155 7.28 -4.51 -15.80
N ASP A 156 8.22 -4.86 -16.70
CA ASP A 156 8.19 -4.35 -18.05
C ASP A 156 7.04 -5.05 -18.79
N MET A 157 6.00 -4.29 -19.10
CA MET A 157 5.11 -4.72 -20.17
C MET A 157 5.88 -4.46 -21.48
N GLU A 158 6.67 -5.44 -21.89
CA GLU A 158 7.17 -5.50 -23.25
C GLU A 158 5.93 -5.69 -24.17
N THR A 159 5.52 -4.60 -24.79
CA THR A 159 4.61 -4.59 -25.95
C THR A 159 5.38 -4.20 -27.17
#